data_7dd995d8521770c5552c3d07cc4a78d2
#
_entry.id   7dd995d8521770c5552c3d07cc4a78d2
#
_cell.length_a   1.000
_cell.length_b   1.000
_cell.length_c   1.000
_cell.angle_alpha   90.00
_cell.angle_beta   90.00
_cell.angle_gamma   90.00
#
_symmetry.space_group_name_H-M   'P 1'
#
loop_
_entity.id
_entity.type
_entity.pdbx_description
1 polymer ?
#
loop_
_entity_poly.entity_id
_entity_poly.type
_entity_poly.pdbx_seq_one_letter_code
_entity_poly.pdbx_strand_id
1 'polypeptide(L)'
;MRTKSFSLLALAAVFTLSACGGSQNSNSNSAASGAKTAGLDVNKTYIVATDASYAPMEYMENNAVVGFSHDILDAAAKSQNVKLEFVNTPFKGLFANVDKGDSDIGLASITINDERKQQLDFSDPYFEATQMIVTTDRNANIKTFADLKTRPASVQAATSGDLILQDLQGKDSQNIKRFETMPLAFKELESGGVDAVVGDSSVVAYYVKQNPNAKLNTVVDPSFVKEHYGFAFKKGRNDGLREAINKGLAQIKTDGTYDKIHTQWFGTPPGNSAAASSASQ
;
A
#
# COMPACT_ATOMS: atom_id res chain seq x y z
N MET A 1 -46.76 2.26 -53.54
CA MET A 1 -48.04 1.48 -53.62
C MET A 1 -48.15 0.67 -52.35
N ARG A 2 -49.02 0.91 -51.65
CA ARG A 2 -50.34 0.79 -51.09
C ARG A 2 -50.39 1.16 -49.59
N THR A 3 -51.03 2.26 -49.37
CA THR A 3 -51.69 2.67 -48.13
C THR A 3 -52.70 1.66 -47.63
N LYS A 4 -52.90 1.60 -46.33
CA LYS A 4 -54.25 1.49 -45.71
C LYS A 4 -54.22 1.93 -44.23
N SER A 5 -54.95 3.01 -44.05
CA SER A 5 -55.47 3.53 -42.76
C SER A 5 -56.67 2.70 -42.28
N PHE A 6 -57.06 2.99 -41.05
CA PHE A 6 -58.38 2.91 -40.39
C PHE A 6 -58.23 2.35 -38.96
N SER A 7 -58.89 2.75 -37.92
CA SER A 7 -59.77 3.89 -37.58
C SER A 7 -59.94 3.88 -36.06
N LEU A 8 -60.24 5.04 -35.52
CA LEU A 8 -60.69 5.35 -34.15
C LEU A 8 -61.80 4.41 -33.65
N LEU A 9 -61.80 4.19 -32.34
CA LEU A 9 -63.07 4.27 -31.56
C LEU A 9 -62.74 4.79 -30.15
N ALA A 10 -63.37 5.93 -29.85
CA ALA A 10 -63.43 6.54 -28.54
C ALA A 10 -64.62 5.94 -27.76
N LEU A 11 -64.43 5.70 -26.47
CA LEU A 11 -65.55 5.57 -25.57
C LEU A 11 -65.26 6.29 -24.24
N ALA A 12 -65.96 7.37 -24.03
CA ALA A 12 -66.00 8.14 -22.79
C ALA A 12 -67.00 7.49 -21.82
N ALA A 13 -66.59 7.36 -20.57
CA ALA A 13 -67.56 7.20 -19.46
C ALA A 13 -67.11 8.04 -18.27
N VAL A 14 -67.95 9.01 -17.97
CA VAL A 14 -67.95 9.91 -16.81
C VAL A 14 -68.68 9.22 -15.68
N PHE A 15 -68.25 9.39 -14.43
CA PHE A 15 -69.02 9.40 -13.18
C PHE A 15 -68.03 9.23 -12.01
N THR A 16 -67.97 9.85 -10.92
CA THR A 16 -68.59 10.93 -10.16
C THR A 16 -67.73 11.19 -8.94
N LEU A 17 -67.69 12.41 -8.46
CA LEU A 17 -67.06 12.84 -7.22
C LEU A 17 -67.69 12.14 -6.00
N SER A 18 -66.82 11.75 -5.06
CA SER A 18 -67.13 11.76 -3.63
C SER A 18 -65.95 12.32 -2.86
N ALA A 19 -66.15 13.48 -2.31
CA ALA A 19 -65.26 14.12 -1.37
C ALA A 19 -65.47 13.51 0.03
N CYS A 20 -64.41 13.09 0.68
CA CYS A 20 -64.33 13.07 2.14
C CYS A 20 -62.89 13.33 2.58
N GLY A 21 -62.75 14.36 3.39
CA GLY A 21 -61.48 14.86 3.87
C GLY A 21 -60.79 13.89 4.83
N GLY A 22 -59.47 13.98 4.78
CA GLY A 22 -58.58 13.35 5.76
C GLY A 22 -57.20 13.90 5.53
N SER A 23 -56.79 14.87 6.36
CA SER A 23 -55.43 15.33 6.47
C SER A 23 -54.53 14.14 6.77
N GLN A 24 -53.75 13.70 5.80
CA GLN A 24 -52.58 12.87 6.07
C GLN A 24 -51.33 13.60 5.62
N ASN A 25 -50.55 13.91 6.62
CA ASN A 25 -49.22 14.44 6.56
C ASN A 25 -48.33 13.49 5.74
N SER A 26 -48.08 13.80 4.47
CA SER A 26 -47.17 13.04 3.63
C SER A 26 -45.76 13.37 4.05
N ASN A 27 -45.27 12.64 5.02
CA ASN A 27 -43.86 12.57 5.32
C ASN A 27 -43.18 11.77 4.17
N SER A 28 -42.72 12.49 3.15
CA SER A 28 -41.87 11.91 2.10
C SER A 28 -40.53 11.54 2.73
N ASN A 29 -40.50 10.35 3.31
CA ASN A 29 -39.27 9.68 3.67
C ASN A 29 -38.56 9.35 2.35
N SER A 30 -37.70 10.25 1.89
CA SER A 30 -36.64 9.90 0.93
C SER A 30 -35.77 8.85 1.61
N ALA A 31 -36.08 7.60 1.37
CA ALA A 31 -35.18 6.50 1.70
C ALA A 31 -33.94 6.70 0.86
N ALA A 32 -32.96 7.43 1.42
CA ALA A 32 -31.60 7.28 1.02
C ALA A 32 -31.29 5.79 1.16
N SER A 33 -31.10 5.12 0.04
CA SER A 33 -30.60 3.74 -0.02
C SER A 33 -29.19 3.75 0.56
N GLY A 34 -29.07 3.78 1.87
CA GLY A 34 -27.86 3.51 2.59
C GLY A 34 -27.50 2.07 2.30
N ALA A 35 -26.47 1.85 1.48
CA ALA A 35 -25.86 0.54 1.38
C ALA A 35 -25.58 0.07 2.81
N LYS A 36 -26.29 -0.96 3.28
CA LYS A 36 -25.99 -1.59 4.56
C LYS A 36 -24.55 -2.05 4.50
N THR A 37 -23.67 -1.47 5.31
CA THR A 37 -22.35 -1.99 5.57
C THR A 37 -22.55 -3.43 6.05
N ALA A 38 -22.12 -4.40 5.26
CA ALA A 38 -22.09 -5.77 5.71
C ALA A 38 -21.13 -5.81 6.89
N GLY A 39 -21.55 -6.38 8.01
CA GLY A 39 -20.70 -6.47 9.19
C GLY A 39 -19.49 -7.38 8.93
N LEU A 40 -18.40 -7.14 9.63
CA LEU A 40 -17.19 -7.98 9.61
C LEU A 40 -17.55 -9.45 9.91
N ASP A 41 -17.14 -10.37 9.03
CA ASP A 41 -17.26 -11.81 9.28
C ASP A 41 -16.04 -12.34 10.05
N VAL A 42 -16.16 -12.45 11.36
CA VAL A 42 -15.09 -12.96 12.25
C VAL A 42 -14.82 -14.47 12.10
N ASN A 43 -15.67 -15.19 11.38
CA ASN A 43 -15.45 -16.62 11.10
C ASN A 43 -14.63 -16.85 9.82
N LYS A 44 -14.60 -15.87 8.93
CA LYS A 44 -13.79 -15.89 7.70
C LYS A 44 -12.30 -15.73 8.03
N THR A 45 -11.44 -16.46 7.32
CA THR A 45 -10.01 -16.15 7.22
C THR A 45 -9.80 -15.24 6.00
N TYR A 46 -9.22 -14.08 6.22
CA TYR A 46 -8.96 -13.08 5.19
C TYR A 46 -7.57 -13.27 4.59
N ILE A 47 -7.48 -13.27 3.26
CA ILE A 47 -6.24 -13.51 2.53
C ILE A 47 -5.46 -12.20 2.41
N VAL A 48 -4.19 -12.23 2.79
CA VAL A 48 -3.24 -11.12 2.70
C VAL A 48 -2.21 -11.45 1.61
N ALA A 49 -2.26 -10.74 0.48
CA ALA A 49 -1.19 -10.78 -0.50
C ALA A 49 -0.01 -9.93 -0.01
N THR A 50 1.20 -10.50 -0.03
CA THR A 50 2.41 -9.80 0.44
C THR A 50 3.60 -10.13 -0.44
N ASP A 51 4.42 -9.14 -0.82
CA ASP A 51 5.72 -9.39 -1.44
C ASP A 51 6.76 -9.63 -0.34
N ALA A 52 6.87 -10.90 0.06
CA ALA A 52 7.73 -11.30 1.18
C ALA A 52 9.22 -11.39 0.77
N SER A 53 9.74 -10.32 0.19
CA SER A 53 11.15 -10.14 -0.20
C SER A 53 11.76 -8.81 0.29
N TYR A 54 11.08 -8.10 1.22
CA TYR A 54 11.34 -6.70 1.57
C TYR A 54 11.75 -6.51 3.04
N ALA A 55 12.80 -7.26 3.47
CA ALA A 55 13.31 -7.18 4.84
C ALA A 55 13.76 -5.76 5.24
N PRO A 56 13.50 -5.31 6.49
CA PRO A 56 12.91 -6.04 7.61
C PRO A 56 11.38 -5.92 7.69
N MET A 57 10.72 -5.36 6.66
CA MET A 57 9.30 -5.04 6.68
C MET A 57 8.42 -6.29 6.52
N GLU A 58 8.61 -7.04 5.45
CA GLU A 58 7.95 -8.32 5.16
C GLU A 58 8.88 -9.21 4.33
N TYR A 59 9.19 -10.40 4.84
CA TYR A 59 10.06 -11.35 4.12
C TYR A 59 9.80 -12.80 4.54
N MET A 60 10.30 -13.74 3.73
CA MET A 60 10.19 -15.16 4.05
C MET A 60 11.31 -15.59 4.99
N GLU A 61 10.95 -16.21 6.11
CA GLU A 61 11.86 -16.90 7.02
C GLU A 61 11.25 -18.24 7.42
N ASN A 62 12.00 -19.33 7.28
CA ASN A 62 11.53 -20.69 7.63
C ASN A 62 10.15 -21.04 7.06
N ASN A 63 9.90 -20.69 5.80
CA ASN A 63 8.62 -20.86 5.09
C ASN A 63 7.42 -20.07 5.67
N ALA A 64 7.66 -19.11 6.52
CA ALA A 64 6.63 -18.20 7.02
C ALA A 64 6.94 -16.77 6.60
N VAL A 65 5.90 -15.96 6.43
CA VAL A 65 6.05 -14.52 6.29
C VAL A 65 6.30 -13.93 7.66
N VAL A 66 7.34 -13.14 7.78
CA VAL A 66 7.72 -12.41 9.01
C VAL A 66 8.09 -10.98 8.65
N GLY A 67 8.22 -10.11 9.64
CA GLY A 67 8.68 -8.74 9.44
C GLY A 67 7.85 -7.73 10.22
N PHE A 68 8.32 -6.49 10.24
CA PHE A 68 7.66 -5.41 10.96
C PHE A 68 6.22 -5.21 10.48
N SER A 69 5.99 -5.08 9.18
CA SER A 69 4.65 -4.86 8.62
C SER A 69 3.71 -6.03 8.87
N HIS A 70 4.26 -7.28 8.78
CA HIS A 70 3.53 -8.49 9.13
C HIS A 70 3.05 -8.44 10.58
N ASP A 71 3.96 -8.16 11.53
CA ASP A 71 3.65 -8.17 12.97
C ASP A 71 2.65 -7.07 13.33
N ILE A 72 2.74 -5.89 12.70
CA ILE A 72 1.78 -4.79 12.88
C ILE A 72 0.39 -5.19 12.38
N LEU A 73 0.26 -5.77 11.18
CA LEU A 73 -1.04 -6.18 10.64
C LEU A 73 -1.64 -7.32 11.48
N ASP A 74 -0.83 -8.31 11.84
CA ASP A 74 -1.26 -9.46 12.64
C ASP A 74 -1.73 -9.03 14.03
N ALA A 75 -1.00 -8.15 14.71
CA ALA A 75 -1.41 -7.60 16.00
C ALA A 75 -2.70 -6.77 15.90
N ALA A 76 -2.82 -5.91 14.89
CA ALA A 76 -4.02 -5.12 14.66
C ALA A 76 -5.24 -6.03 14.39
N ALA A 77 -5.09 -7.04 13.54
CA ALA A 77 -6.13 -8.01 13.20
C ALA A 77 -6.56 -8.83 14.43
N LYS A 78 -5.61 -9.38 15.19
CA LYS A 78 -5.86 -10.15 16.39
C LYS A 78 -6.63 -9.34 17.43
N SER A 79 -6.33 -8.07 17.61
CA SER A 79 -7.04 -7.18 18.55
C SER A 79 -8.53 -7.01 18.22
N GLN A 80 -8.91 -7.31 16.97
CA GLN A 80 -10.29 -7.22 16.46
C GLN A 80 -10.89 -8.59 16.11
N ASN A 81 -10.26 -9.70 16.54
CA ASN A 81 -10.67 -11.08 16.25
C ASN A 81 -10.74 -11.39 14.73
N VAL A 82 -9.92 -10.74 13.93
CA VAL A 82 -9.77 -11.00 12.49
C VAL A 82 -8.70 -12.07 12.28
N LYS A 83 -9.03 -13.11 11.48
CA LYS A 83 -8.10 -14.18 11.12
C LYS A 83 -7.48 -13.87 9.76
N LEU A 84 -6.15 -13.99 9.67
CA LEU A 84 -5.40 -13.71 8.45
C LEU A 84 -4.66 -14.96 7.96
N GLU A 85 -4.52 -15.05 6.63
CA GLU A 85 -3.64 -15.98 5.94
C GLU A 85 -2.77 -15.19 4.97
N PHE A 86 -1.44 -15.33 5.10
CA PHE A 86 -0.47 -14.59 4.29
C PHE A 86 -0.02 -15.44 3.09
N VAL A 87 -0.14 -14.85 1.90
CA VAL A 87 0.22 -15.49 0.63
C VAL A 87 1.28 -14.65 -0.07
N ASN A 88 2.48 -15.25 -0.29
CA ASN A 88 3.55 -14.56 -0.99
C ASN A 88 3.15 -14.31 -2.45
N THR A 89 3.22 -13.07 -2.88
CA THR A 89 2.75 -12.57 -4.17
C THR A 89 3.71 -11.50 -4.67
N PRO A 90 4.24 -11.59 -5.90
CA PRO A 90 5.12 -10.56 -6.46
C PRO A 90 4.46 -9.16 -6.41
N PHE A 91 5.24 -8.13 -6.05
CA PHE A 91 4.74 -6.76 -5.85
C PHE A 91 3.92 -6.24 -7.03
N LYS A 92 4.41 -6.46 -8.26
CA LYS A 92 3.72 -6.02 -9.49
C LYS A 92 2.31 -6.61 -9.66
N GLY A 93 2.07 -7.83 -9.16
CA GLY A 93 0.77 -8.52 -9.25
C GLY A 93 -0.18 -8.23 -8.09
N LEU A 94 0.36 -7.75 -6.97
CA LEU A 94 -0.36 -7.61 -5.71
C LEU A 94 -1.58 -6.68 -5.84
N PHE A 95 -1.43 -5.53 -6.48
CA PHE A 95 -2.52 -4.56 -6.64
C PHE A 95 -3.69 -5.15 -7.44
N ALA A 96 -3.39 -5.90 -8.50
CA ALA A 96 -4.42 -6.55 -9.31
C ALA A 96 -5.16 -7.66 -8.52
N ASN A 97 -4.47 -8.40 -7.66
CA ASN A 97 -5.10 -9.42 -6.81
C ASN A 97 -6.06 -8.79 -5.80
N VAL A 98 -5.67 -7.66 -5.18
CA VAL A 98 -6.54 -6.92 -4.25
C VAL A 98 -7.74 -6.30 -4.97
N ASP A 99 -7.52 -5.68 -6.13
CA ASP A 99 -8.60 -5.05 -6.91
C ASP A 99 -9.64 -6.08 -7.41
N LYS A 100 -9.19 -7.23 -7.88
CA LYS A 100 -10.09 -8.33 -8.26
C LYS A 100 -10.82 -8.96 -7.08
N GLY A 101 -10.25 -8.88 -5.88
CA GLY A 101 -10.74 -9.54 -4.68
C GLY A 101 -10.23 -10.98 -4.51
N ASP A 102 -9.17 -11.36 -5.26
CA ASP A 102 -8.44 -12.62 -5.07
C ASP A 102 -7.71 -12.62 -3.71
N SER A 103 -7.37 -11.42 -3.22
CA SER A 103 -6.88 -11.18 -1.86
C SER A 103 -7.68 -10.08 -1.20
N ASP A 104 -7.88 -10.19 0.11
CA ASP A 104 -8.67 -9.25 0.91
C ASP A 104 -7.86 -8.01 1.30
N ILE A 105 -6.55 -8.18 1.52
CA ILE A 105 -5.61 -7.15 1.98
C ILE A 105 -4.33 -7.26 1.17
N GLY A 106 -3.74 -6.12 0.83
CA GLY A 106 -2.37 -6.00 0.31
C GLY A 106 -1.43 -5.48 1.39
N LEU A 107 -0.36 -6.23 1.67
CA LEU A 107 0.71 -5.86 2.60
C LEU A 107 2.05 -5.98 1.87
N ALA A 108 2.70 -4.88 1.54
CA ALA A 108 4.00 -4.85 0.88
C ALA A 108 4.66 -3.46 1.00
N SER A 109 4.71 -2.93 2.23
CA SER A 109 5.25 -1.58 2.50
C SER A 109 4.72 -0.53 1.50
N ILE A 110 3.39 -0.58 1.27
CA ILE A 110 2.78 0.15 0.18
C ILE A 110 2.66 1.63 0.53
N THR A 111 3.43 2.47 -0.15
CA THR A 111 3.29 3.93 -0.05
C THR A 111 1.90 4.36 -0.49
N ILE A 112 1.21 5.08 0.39
CA ILE A 112 -0.07 5.71 0.12
C ILE A 112 0.19 6.94 -0.74
N ASN A 113 -0.20 6.90 -2.03
CA ASN A 113 -0.12 8.03 -2.94
C ASN A 113 -1.42 8.21 -3.73
N ASP A 114 -1.56 9.33 -4.43
CA ASP A 114 -2.82 9.67 -5.11
C ASP A 114 -3.13 8.76 -6.30
N GLU A 115 -2.13 8.25 -7.01
CA GLU A 115 -2.33 7.30 -8.09
C GLU A 115 -2.93 6.00 -7.56
N ARG A 116 -2.34 5.43 -6.51
CA ARG A 116 -2.83 4.18 -5.88
C ARG A 116 -4.22 4.35 -5.24
N LYS A 117 -4.50 5.53 -4.64
CA LYS A 117 -5.83 5.86 -4.08
C LYS A 117 -6.94 5.89 -5.13
N GLN A 118 -6.63 6.06 -6.41
CA GLN A 118 -7.63 5.98 -7.48
C GLN A 118 -8.17 4.57 -7.64
N GLN A 119 -7.33 3.55 -7.41
CA GLN A 119 -7.64 2.14 -7.65
C GLN A 119 -7.95 1.36 -6.37
N LEU A 120 -7.39 1.77 -5.24
CA LEU A 120 -7.46 1.06 -3.96
C LEU A 120 -7.87 1.99 -2.84
N ASP A 121 -8.43 1.41 -1.78
CA ASP A 121 -8.55 2.06 -0.48
C ASP A 121 -7.38 1.61 0.41
N PHE A 122 -7.07 2.42 1.42
CA PHE A 122 -5.96 2.15 2.35
C PHE A 122 -6.44 2.19 3.79
N SER A 123 -5.70 1.49 4.65
CA SER A 123 -5.77 1.70 6.09
C SER A 123 -5.25 3.10 6.48
N ASP A 124 -5.42 3.46 7.73
CA ASP A 124 -4.63 4.52 8.34
C ASP A 124 -3.14 4.18 8.23
N PRO A 125 -2.25 5.20 8.14
CA PRO A 125 -0.82 4.97 8.06
C PRO A 125 -0.29 4.22 9.29
N TYR A 126 0.56 3.20 9.02
CA TYR A 126 1.20 2.45 10.09
C TYR A 126 2.71 2.68 10.22
N PHE A 127 3.37 3.22 9.19
CA PHE A 127 4.80 3.51 9.18
C PHE A 127 5.12 4.73 8.34
N GLU A 128 6.18 5.47 8.71
CA GLU A 128 6.73 6.58 7.93
C GLU A 128 8.11 6.17 7.40
N ALA A 129 8.33 6.34 6.11
CA ALA A 129 9.58 6.08 5.43
C ALA A 129 9.99 7.29 4.56
N THR A 130 11.17 7.20 3.99
CA THR A 130 11.64 8.06 2.91
C THR A 130 12.47 7.20 1.95
N GLN A 131 12.86 7.74 0.81
CA GLN A 131 13.79 7.05 -0.08
C GLN A 131 15.24 7.24 0.41
N MET A 132 16.10 6.31 0.02
CA MET A 132 17.53 6.35 0.28
C MET A 132 18.29 5.79 -0.93
N ILE A 133 19.46 6.32 -1.18
CA ILE A 133 20.35 5.82 -2.23
C ILE A 133 21.43 4.97 -1.57
N VAL A 134 21.78 3.87 -2.22
CA VAL A 134 22.96 3.06 -1.88
C VAL A 134 23.92 3.09 -3.05
N THR A 135 25.22 3.26 -2.75
CA THR A 135 26.32 3.22 -3.70
C THR A 135 27.46 2.35 -3.18
N THR A 136 28.49 2.13 -3.99
CA THR A 136 29.76 1.54 -3.57
C THR A 136 30.87 2.59 -3.52
N ASP A 137 32.04 2.25 -2.96
CA ASP A 137 33.21 3.15 -2.94
C ASP A 137 33.60 3.64 -4.33
N ARG A 138 33.35 2.85 -5.39
CA ARG A 138 33.60 3.24 -6.79
C ARG A 138 32.77 4.45 -7.22
N ASN A 139 31.60 4.61 -6.63
CA ASN A 139 30.62 5.62 -6.96
C ASN A 139 30.38 6.60 -5.77
N ALA A 140 31.37 6.76 -4.91
CA ALA A 140 31.31 7.64 -3.74
C ALA A 140 31.13 9.12 -4.08
N ASN A 141 31.24 9.49 -5.34
CA ASN A 141 30.94 10.84 -5.86
C ASN A 141 29.44 11.11 -6.05
N ILE A 142 28.57 10.10 -5.95
CA ILE A 142 27.12 10.28 -5.87
C ILE A 142 26.78 10.78 -4.47
N LYS A 143 26.28 12.01 -4.36
CA LYS A 143 25.95 12.67 -3.09
C LYS A 143 24.49 13.11 -3.01
N THR A 144 23.81 13.20 -4.15
CA THR A 144 22.43 13.64 -4.27
C THR A 144 21.65 12.76 -5.23
N PHE A 145 20.33 12.81 -5.14
CA PHE A 145 19.45 12.14 -6.09
C PHE A 145 19.62 12.67 -7.52
N ALA A 146 19.88 13.98 -7.64
CA ALA A 146 20.12 14.61 -8.95
C ALA A 146 21.36 14.05 -9.67
N ASP A 147 22.36 13.54 -8.94
CA ASP A 147 23.55 12.92 -9.54
C ASP A 147 23.23 11.65 -10.33
N LEU A 148 22.06 11.05 -10.10
CA LEU A 148 21.58 9.86 -10.82
C LEU A 148 20.97 10.18 -12.18
N LYS A 149 20.84 11.45 -12.59
CA LYS A 149 20.12 11.83 -13.82
C LYS A 149 20.59 11.13 -15.08
N THR A 150 21.87 10.80 -15.18
CA THR A 150 22.46 10.10 -16.35
C THR A 150 23.18 8.81 -15.99
N ARG A 151 23.07 8.37 -14.73
CA ARG A 151 23.77 7.18 -14.24
C ARG A 151 22.86 5.97 -14.18
N PRO A 152 23.41 4.77 -14.43
CA PRO A 152 22.67 3.54 -14.20
C PRO A 152 22.29 3.40 -12.73
N ALA A 153 21.01 3.18 -12.46
CA ALA A 153 20.50 2.91 -11.13
C ALA A 153 19.50 1.74 -11.15
N SER A 154 19.51 0.92 -10.11
CA SER A 154 18.56 -0.18 -9.97
C SER A 154 17.51 0.11 -8.92
N VAL A 155 16.33 -0.46 -9.14
CA VAL A 155 15.16 -0.35 -8.26
C VAL A 155 14.34 -1.63 -8.32
N GLN A 156 13.45 -1.82 -7.35
CA GLN A 156 12.35 -2.75 -7.54
C GLN A 156 11.27 -2.10 -8.42
N ALA A 157 10.79 -2.85 -9.41
CA ALA A 157 9.81 -2.37 -10.38
C ALA A 157 8.48 -1.95 -9.73
N ALA A 158 7.88 -0.86 -10.20
CA ALA A 158 6.59 -0.32 -9.79
C ALA A 158 6.53 0.21 -8.34
N THR A 159 7.67 0.37 -7.66
CA THR A 159 7.76 1.03 -6.34
C THR A 159 7.78 2.56 -6.46
N SER A 160 7.68 3.26 -5.33
CA SER A 160 7.89 4.72 -5.30
C SER A 160 9.31 5.10 -5.75
N GLY A 161 10.32 4.28 -5.42
CA GLY A 161 11.69 4.46 -5.92
C GLY A 161 11.80 4.40 -7.44
N ASP A 162 11.06 3.49 -8.09
CA ASP A 162 10.98 3.44 -9.57
C ASP A 162 10.31 4.70 -10.13
N LEU A 163 9.22 5.16 -9.51
CA LEU A 163 8.51 6.35 -9.99
C LEU A 163 9.37 7.60 -9.94
N ILE A 164 10.09 7.86 -8.84
CA ILE A 164 10.96 9.04 -8.75
C ILE A 164 12.15 8.95 -9.70
N LEU A 165 12.70 7.76 -9.98
CA LEU A 165 13.73 7.60 -11.01
C LEU A 165 13.18 7.86 -12.41
N GLN A 166 11.94 7.46 -12.70
CA GLN A 166 11.27 7.80 -13.97
C GLN A 166 11.10 9.32 -14.12
N ASP A 167 10.74 10.01 -13.04
CA ASP A 167 10.62 11.48 -13.07
C ASP A 167 11.97 12.15 -13.31
N LEU A 168 13.06 11.61 -12.75
CA LEU A 168 14.39 12.17 -12.90
C LEU A 168 15.00 11.90 -14.28
N GLN A 169 14.89 10.66 -14.78
CA GLN A 169 15.61 10.18 -15.96
C GLN A 169 14.73 10.04 -17.20
N GLY A 170 13.41 10.12 -17.07
CA GLY A 170 12.43 9.76 -18.08
C GLY A 170 11.98 8.29 -17.95
N LYS A 171 10.69 8.07 -18.24
CA LYS A 171 10.01 6.76 -18.06
C LYS A 171 10.69 5.62 -18.80
N ASP A 172 11.20 5.90 -20.01
CA ASP A 172 11.80 4.91 -20.92
C ASP A 172 13.32 4.86 -20.82
N SER A 173 13.92 5.50 -19.80
CA SER A 173 15.37 5.52 -19.60
C SER A 173 15.91 4.10 -19.46
N GLN A 174 16.92 3.77 -20.27
CA GLN A 174 17.64 2.49 -20.21
C GLN A 174 18.61 2.43 -19.02
N ASN A 175 18.84 3.56 -18.35
CA ASN A 175 19.65 3.63 -17.15
C ASN A 175 18.87 3.18 -15.90
N ILE A 176 17.54 3.09 -15.96
CA ILE A 176 16.73 2.54 -14.87
C ILE A 176 16.65 1.02 -15.03
N LYS A 177 17.42 0.29 -14.23
CA LYS A 177 17.36 -1.18 -14.21
C LYS A 177 16.36 -1.66 -13.17
N ARG A 178 15.25 -2.22 -13.65
CA ARG A 178 14.11 -2.67 -12.84
C ARG A 178 14.22 -4.15 -12.55
N PHE A 179 14.16 -4.49 -11.28
CA PHE A 179 14.18 -5.88 -10.79
C PHE A 179 12.85 -6.24 -10.13
N GLU A 180 12.57 -7.52 -10.04
CA GLU A 180 11.36 -8.03 -9.38
C GLU A 180 11.40 -7.79 -7.88
N THR A 181 12.60 -7.88 -7.26
CA THR A 181 12.79 -7.73 -5.81
C THR A 181 13.96 -6.80 -5.49
N MET A 182 13.93 -6.16 -4.30
CA MET A 182 15.05 -5.33 -3.82
C MET A 182 16.36 -6.09 -3.66
N PRO A 183 16.41 -7.35 -3.15
CA PRO A 183 17.64 -8.12 -3.11
C PRO A 183 18.33 -8.28 -4.48
N LEU A 184 17.56 -8.42 -5.56
CA LEU A 184 18.11 -8.47 -6.91
C LEU A 184 18.69 -7.12 -7.36
N ALA A 185 18.03 -6.01 -7.00
CA ALA A 185 18.56 -4.67 -7.28
C ALA A 185 19.90 -4.41 -6.54
N PHE A 186 20.01 -4.83 -5.28
CA PHE A 186 21.26 -4.73 -4.52
C PHE A 186 22.38 -5.59 -5.13
N LYS A 187 22.10 -6.82 -5.56
CA LYS A 187 23.07 -7.68 -6.23
C LYS A 187 23.61 -7.07 -7.52
N GLU A 188 22.77 -6.36 -8.27
CA GLU A 188 23.21 -5.66 -9.49
C GLU A 188 24.22 -4.54 -9.14
N LEU A 189 24.01 -3.82 -8.05
CA LEU A 189 24.98 -2.84 -7.54
C LEU A 189 26.31 -3.50 -7.13
N GLU A 190 26.23 -4.56 -6.35
CA GLU A 190 27.43 -5.27 -5.86
C GLU A 190 28.26 -5.85 -7.00
N SER A 191 27.61 -6.38 -8.05
CA SER A 191 28.27 -6.87 -9.26
C SER A 191 28.88 -5.76 -10.13
N GLY A 192 28.48 -4.51 -9.89
CA GLY A 192 28.93 -3.35 -10.66
C GLY A 192 28.13 -3.11 -11.94
N GLY A 193 26.98 -3.71 -12.06
CA GLY A 193 26.08 -3.52 -13.21
C GLY A 193 25.33 -2.19 -13.19
N VAL A 194 25.27 -1.51 -12.01
CA VAL A 194 24.75 -0.15 -11.81
C VAL A 194 25.63 0.65 -10.87
N ASP A 195 25.44 1.96 -10.82
CA ASP A 195 26.16 2.88 -9.95
C ASP A 195 25.47 3.09 -8.60
N ALA A 196 24.17 2.87 -8.55
CA ALA A 196 23.36 3.07 -7.34
C ALA A 196 22.12 2.16 -7.30
N VAL A 197 21.57 1.99 -6.10
CA VAL A 197 20.21 1.48 -5.86
C VAL A 197 19.40 2.61 -5.22
N VAL A 198 18.12 2.73 -5.59
CA VAL A 198 17.15 3.59 -4.90
C VAL A 198 16.09 2.69 -4.27
N GLY A 199 15.79 2.91 -3.00
CA GLY A 199 14.78 2.15 -2.27
C GLY A 199 14.43 2.79 -0.94
N ASP A 200 13.47 2.22 -0.26
CA ASP A 200 12.98 2.73 1.00
C ASP A 200 14.05 2.68 2.10
N SER A 201 14.16 3.74 2.86
CA SER A 201 15.24 3.96 3.83
C SER A 201 15.39 2.84 4.86
N SER A 202 14.29 2.26 5.34
CA SER A 202 14.30 1.14 6.29
C SER A 202 14.92 -0.13 5.69
N VAL A 203 14.61 -0.42 4.43
CA VAL A 203 15.09 -1.61 3.71
C VAL A 203 16.55 -1.44 3.31
N VAL A 204 16.92 -0.27 2.81
CA VAL A 204 18.30 0.08 2.48
C VAL A 204 19.19 -0.01 3.71
N ALA A 205 18.79 0.65 4.82
CA ALA A 205 19.58 0.64 6.05
C ALA A 205 19.74 -0.77 6.63
N TYR A 206 18.67 -1.57 6.58
CA TYR A 206 18.74 -2.98 7.00
C TYR A 206 19.71 -3.78 6.13
N TYR A 207 19.61 -3.66 4.80
CA TYR A 207 20.48 -4.39 3.88
C TYR A 207 21.96 -4.05 4.11
N VAL A 208 22.30 -2.76 4.21
CA VAL A 208 23.67 -2.29 4.46
C VAL A 208 24.21 -2.85 5.78
N LYS A 209 23.40 -2.81 6.84
CA LYS A 209 23.75 -3.38 8.16
C LYS A 209 24.01 -4.87 8.12
N GLN A 210 23.23 -5.64 7.34
CA GLN A 210 23.39 -7.09 7.22
C GLN A 210 24.56 -7.49 6.31
N ASN A 211 25.06 -6.58 5.48
CA ASN A 211 26.12 -6.84 4.51
C ASN A 211 27.36 -5.93 4.70
N PRO A 212 28.00 -5.93 5.89
CA PRO A 212 29.08 -4.99 6.20
C PRO A 212 30.32 -5.17 5.29
N ASN A 213 30.49 -6.36 4.73
CA ASN A 213 31.61 -6.67 3.82
C ASN A 213 31.40 -6.16 2.39
N ALA A 214 30.19 -5.74 2.02
CA ALA A 214 29.86 -5.25 0.68
C ALA A 214 30.36 -3.82 0.42
N LYS A 215 30.88 -3.13 1.47
CA LYS A 215 31.39 -1.74 1.39
C LYS A 215 30.42 -0.79 0.69
N LEU A 216 29.19 -0.80 1.18
CA LEU A 216 28.10 0.02 0.68
C LEU A 216 28.04 1.36 1.43
N ASN A 217 27.79 2.42 0.69
CA ASN A 217 27.62 3.77 1.21
C ASN A 217 26.16 4.20 1.03
N THR A 218 25.55 4.75 2.07
CA THR A 218 24.20 5.31 1.98
C THR A 218 24.25 6.81 1.74
N VAL A 219 23.31 7.31 0.93
CA VAL A 219 23.12 8.74 0.69
C VAL A 219 21.68 9.10 1.03
N VAL A 220 21.53 10.01 1.99
CA VAL A 220 20.24 10.62 2.36
C VAL A 220 20.15 11.95 1.64
N ASP A 221 19.16 12.10 0.77
CA ASP A 221 18.94 13.34 0.02
C ASP A 221 17.75 14.11 0.63
N PRO A 222 17.92 15.37 1.01
CA PRO A 222 16.85 16.18 1.59
C PRO A 222 15.69 16.47 0.63
N SER A 223 15.84 16.21 -0.67
CA SER A 223 14.75 16.31 -1.65
C SER A 223 13.76 15.16 -1.55
N PHE A 224 14.11 14.05 -0.92
CA PHE A 224 13.20 12.95 -0.71
C PHE A 224 12.11 13.31 0.31
N VAL A 225 10.88 13.20 -0.14
CA VAL A 225 9.72 13.47 0.72
C VAL A 225 9.41 12.27 1.62
N LYS A 226 8.74 12.56 2.75
CA LYS A 226 8.23 11.52 3.63
C LYS A 226 7.11 10.76 2.95
N GLU A 227 7.16 9.46 3.07
CA GLU A 227 6.19 8.50 2.58
C GLU A 227 5.50 7.81 3.76
N HIS A 228 4.24 7.43 3.57
CA HIS A 228 3.49 6.70 4.59
C HIS A 228 3.02 5.38 4.02
N TYR A 229 3.26 4.28 4.75
CA TYR A 229 2.75 2.97 4.37
C TYR A 229 1.36 2.71 4.93
N GLY A 230 0.52 2.10 4.11
CA GLY A 230 -0.79 1.60 4.49
C GLY A 230 -1.06 0.21 3.93
N PHE A 231 -1.95 -0.51 4.57
CA PHE A 231 -2.48 -1.75 4.03
C PHE A 231 -3.51 -1.43 2.95
N ALA A 232 -3.42 -2.10 1.81
CA ALA A 232 -4.29 -1.85 0.67
C ALA A 232 -5.54 -2.75 0.72
N PHE A 233 -6.67 -2.20 0.30
CA PHE A 233 -7.94 -2.89 0.19
C PHE A 233 -8.58 -2.61 -1.17
N LYS A 234 -9.46 -3.50 -1.62
CA LYS A 234 -10.27 -3.25 -2.80
C LYS A 234 -11.03 -1.93 -2.65
N LYS A 235 -11.05 -1.14 -3.71
CA LYS A 235 -11.75 0.15 -3.74
C LYS A 235 -13.23 0.00 -3.42
N GLY A 236 -13.73 0.82 -2.49
CA GLY A 236 -15.13 0.79 -2.08
C GLY A 236 -15.54 -0.45 -1.26
N ARG A 237 -14.58 -1.19 -0.69
CA ARG A 237 -14.86 -2.31 0.22
C ARG A 237 -15.68 -1.82 1.42
N ASN A 238 -16.80 -2.50 1.72
CA ASN A 238 -17.77 -2.08 2.73
C ASN A 238 -18.22 -3.20 3.69
N ASP A 239 -17.40 -4.25 3.85
CA ASP A 239 -17.66 -5.39 4.75
C ASP A 239 -17.09 -5.22 6.17
N GLY A 240 -16.62 -4.01 6.50
CA GLY A 240 -16.09 -3.68 7.84
C GLY A 240 -14.64 -4.13 8.09
N LEU A 241 -13.97 -4.80 7.14
CA LEU A 241 -12.60 -5.27 7.36
C LEU A 241 -11.60 -4.12 7.51
N ARG A 242 -11.64 -3.12 6.63
CA ARG A 242 -10.74 -1.96 6.71
C ARG A 242 -10.93 -1.18 8.00
N GLU A 243 -12.18 -0.97 8.41
CA GLU A 243 -12.55 -0.31 9.66
C GLU A 243 -12.04 -1.09 10.88
N ALA A 244 -12.14 -2.43 10.83
CA ALA A 244 -11.60 -3.29 11.90
C ALA A 244 -10.07 -3.18 11.99
N ILE A 245 -9.36 -3.23 10.85
CA ILE A 245 -7.90 -3.05 10.84
C ILE A 245 -7.50 -1.67 11.35
N ASN A 246 -8.18 -0.59 10.97
CA ASN A 246 -7.90 0.76 11.48
C ASN A 246 -8.12 0.86 13.00
N LYS A 247 -9.22 0.27 13.49
CA LYS A 247 -9.48 0.19 14.93
C LYS A 247 -8.39 -0.59 15.65
N GLY A 248 -7.94 -1.70 15.08
CA GLY A 248 -6.82 -2.49 15.59
C GLY A 248 -5.52 -1.69 15.60
N LEU A 249 -5.19 -0.96 14.52
CA LEU A 249 -4.03 -0.08 14.47
C LEU A 249 -4.07 0.99 15.57
N ALA A 250 -5.21 1.63 15.79
CA ALA A 250 -5.39 2.59 16.85
C ALA A 250 -5.19 1.96 18.24
N GLN A 251 -5.73 0.75 18.44
CA GLN A 251 -5.60 0.01 19.70
C GLN A 251 -4.15 -0.33 20.01
N ILE A 252 -3.41 -0.95 19.08
CA ILE A 252 -2.01 -1.35 19.31
C ILE A 252 -1.06 -0.16 19.52
N LYS A 253 -1.41 1.02 18.96
CA LYS A 253 -0.67 2.28 19.22
C LYS A 253 -0.91 2.79 20.64
N THR A 254 -2.13 2.61 21.18
CA THR A 254 -2.47 3.12 22.52
C THR A 254 -2.07 2.18 23.66
N ASP A 255 -2.03 0.86 23.43
CA ASP A 255 -1.67 -0.13 24.45
C ASP A 255 -0.17 -0.47 24.51
N GLY A 256 0.64 0.19 23.67
CA GLY A 256 2.09 0.04 23.60
C GLY A 256 2.56 -1.20 22.82
N THR A 257 1.67 -1.96 22.19
CA THR A 257 2.03 -3.11 21.34
C THR A 257 2.83 -2.66 20.11
N TYR A 258 2.42 -1.54 19.49
CA TYR A 258 3.15 -0.95 18.36
C TYR A 258 4.60 -0.63 18.74
N ASP A 259 4.83 0.02 19.88
CA ASP A 259 6.17 0.41 20.34
C ASP A 259 7.06 -0.80 20.62
N LYS A 260 6.48 -1.88 21.16
CA LYS A 260 7.19 -3.14 21.39
C LYS A 260 7.62 -3.77 20.07
N ILE A 261 6.72 -3.86 19.08
CA ILE A 261 7.03 -4.39 17.74
C ILE A 261 8.09 -3.52 17.08
N HIS A 262 7.94 -2.19 17.13
CA HIS A 262 8.92 -1.27 16.53
C HIS A 262 10.32 -1.44 17.16
N THR A 263 10.37 -1.54 18.50
CA THR A 263 11.65 -1.76 19.23
C THR A 263 12.27 -3.11 18.87
N GLN A 264 11.47 -4.15 18.72
CA GLN A 264 11.95 -5.48 18.31
C GLN A 264 12.66 -5.44 16.96
N TRP A 265 12.10 -4.73 15.98
CA TRP A 265 12.64 -4.71 14.62
C TRP A 265 13.73 -3.65 14.40
N PHE A 266 13.60 -2.48 15.01
CA PHE A 266 14.49 -1.34 14.79
C PHE A 266 15.39 -0.98 15.97
N GLY A 267 15.23 -1.66 17.13
CA GLY A 267 16.05 -1.44 18.34
C GLY A 267 15.68 -0.20 19.15
N THR A 268 14.76 0.64 18.65
CA THR A 268 14.32 1.89 19.32
C THR A 268 12.81 2.06 19.19
N PRO A 269 12.14 2.74 20.13
CA PRO A 269 10.75 3.14 19.97
C PRO A 269 10.54 4.10 18.79
N PRO A 270 9.32 4.20 18.23
CA PRO A 270 9.00 5.15 17.17
C PRO A 270 9.29 6.60 17.60
N GLY A 271 9.69 7.45 16.65
CA GLY A 271 10.08 8.84 16.90
C GLY A 271 11.55 9.05 17.24
N ASN A 272 12.30 8.04 17.65
CA ASN A 272 13.75 8.12 17.91
C ASN A 272 14.61 7.61 16.74
N SER A 273 14.01 7.17 15.64
CA SER A 273 14.72 6.63 14.48
C SER A 273 15.56 7.65 13.69
N ALA A 274 15.36 8.95 13.92
CA ALA A 274 16.21 9.99 13.33
C ALA A 274 17.65 10.03 13.90
N ALA A 275 17.89 9.37 15.05
CA ALA A 275 19.21 9.34 15.69
C ALA A 275 20.11 8.17 15.21
N ALA A 276 19.55 7.14 14.56
CA ALA A 276 20.32 5.99 14.10
C ALA A 276 21.13 6.25 12.82
N SER A 277 20.83 7.31 12.06
CA SER A 277 21.59 7.67 10.86
C SER A 277 22.85 8.51 11.10
N SER A 278 23.11 8.93 12.36
CA SER A 278 24.27 9.78 12.70
C SER A 278 25.37 9.05 13.50
N ALA A 279 25.26 7.74 13.71
CA ALA A 279 26.22 6.96 14.52
C ALA A 279 27.15 6.08 13.69
N SER A 280 27.59 6.55 12.51
CA SER A 280 28.77 6.02 11.83
C SER A 280 29.51 7.15 11.13
N GLN A 281 30.29 7.89 11.92
CA GLN A 281 31.49 8.59 11.45
C GLN A 281 32.72 7.74 11.78
#